data_53ed5569d7f9a027e4f944efa8dd20f4
#
_entry.id   53ed5569d7f9a027e4f944efa8dd20f4
#
_cell.length_a   1.000
_cell.length_b   1.000
_cell.length_c   1.000
_cell.angle_alpha   90.00
_cell.angle_beta   90.00
_cell.angle_gamma   90.00
#
_symmetry.space_group_name_H-M   'P 1'
#
loop_
_entity.id
_entity.type
_entity.pdbx_description
1 polymer ?
#
loop_
_entity_poly.entity_id
_entity_poly.type
_entity_poly.pdbx_seq_one_letter_code
_entity_poly.pdbx_strand_id
1 'polypeptide(L)'
;MLFGVGCDLCEIARMEQSLFGPHGEAFEARVFGEAERQALALDSCRETPKKAKNDHGDTVRQSALNVSRRAHKAASAAADFAAKEAFLKAAGTGLREPFVLRDIEAVRLESGAPAYRFSGPAAAWVAEHGLRAHLSLSH
;
A
#
# COMPACT_ATOMS: atom_id res chain seq x y z
N MET A 1 19.18 -22.10 3.03
CA MET A 1 19.23 -21.46 4.38
C MET A 1 18.17 -20.35 4.42
N LEU A 2 17.42 -20.27 5.51
CA LEU A 2 16.50 -19.14 5.75
C LEU A 2 17.31 -17.93 6.22
N PHE A 3 17.19 -16.80 5.51
CA PHE A 3 17.88 -15.55 5.87
C PHE A 3 17.18 -14.83 7.01
N GLY A 4 15.87 -14.68 6.94
CA GLY A 4 15.08 -14.02 7.96
C GLY A 4 13.58 -14.22 7.76
N VAL A 5 12.83 -13.99 8.82
CA VAL A 5 11.37 -13.97 8.84
C VAL A 5 10.90 -12.65 9.45
N GLY A 6 9.90 -12.05 8.85
CA GLY A 6 9.29 -10.83 9.37
C GLY A 6 7.77 -10.90 9.27
N CYS A 7 7.10 -10.30 10.23
CA CYS A 7 5.66 -10.07 10.18
C CYS A 7 5.35 -8.67 10.70
N ASP A 8 4.24 -8.13 10.23
CA ASP A 8 3.75 -6.83 10.64
C ASP A 8 2.22 -6.75 10.55
N LEU A 9 1.66 -5.80 11.28
CA LEU A 9 0.25 -5.47 11.27
C LEU A 9 0.10 -3.96 11.07
N CYS A 10 -0.86 -3.57 10.25
CA CYS A 10 -1.20 -2.17 10.05
C CYS A 10 -2.69 -1.95 10.30
N GLU A 11 -3.02 -1.00 11.17
CA GLU A 11 -4.39 -0.62 11.46
C GLU A 11 -5.03 0.10 10.27
N ILE A 12 -6.15 -0.43 9.77
CA ILE A 12 -6.83 0.08 8.59
C ILE A 12 -7.32 1.51 8.79
N ALA A 13 -7.90 1.83 9.96
CA ALA A 13 -8.40 3.16 10.26
C ALA A 13 -7.28 4.22 10.24
N ARG A 14 -6.11 3.88 10.77
CA ARG A 14 -4.93 4.75 10.72
C ARG A 14 -4.42 4.95 9.29
N MET A 15 -4.43 3.90 8.48
CA MET A 15 -4.06 3.98 7.07
C MET A 15 -5.05 4.87 6.30
N GLU A 16 -6.35 4.73 6.55
CA GLU A 16 -7.38 5.57 5.93
C GLU A 16 -7.16 7.06 6.25
N GLN A 17 -6.90 7.40 7.51
CA GLN A 17 -6.56 8.77 7.92
C GLN A 17 -5.31 9.31 7.22
N SER A 18 -4.28 8.48 7.05
CA SER A 18 -3.05 8.87 6.37
C SER A 18 -3.25 9.12 4.88
N LEU A 19 -4.05 8.29 4.20
CA LEU A 19 -4.27 8.38 2.75
C LEU A 19 -5.24 9.50 2.34
N PHE A 20 -6.26 9.72 3.14
CA PHE A 20 -7.35 10.66 2.81
C PHE A 20 -7.32 11.94 3.66
N GLY A 21 -6.31 12.10 4.49
CA GLY A 21 -6.04 13.31 5.24
C GLY A 21 -5.36 14.41 4.40
N PRO A 22 -5.03 15.55 5.01
CA PRO A 22 -4.49 16.74 4.31
C PRO A 22 -3.20 16.48 3.53
N HIS A 23 -2.41 15.51 3.94
CA HIS A 23 -1.11 15.16 3.34
C HIS A 23 -1.12 13.81 2.63
N GLY A 24 -2.32 13.30 2.27
CA GLY A 24 -2.49 11.95 1.73
C GLY A 24 -1.71 11.69 0.45
N GLU A 25 -1.64 12.64 -0.47
CA GLU A 25 -0.87 12.50 -1.71
C GLU A 25 0.64 12.40 -1.46
N ALA A 26 1.15 13.24 -0.55
CA ALA A 26 2.56 13.22 -0.18
C ALA A 26 2.93 11.93 0.57
N PHE A 27 2.04 11.43 1.42
CA PHE A 27 2.18 10.15 2.10
C PHE A 27 2.21 9.00 1.09
N GLU A 28 1.25 8.94 0.16
CA GLU A 28 1.18 7.93 -0.90
C GLU A 28 2.46 7.90 -1.73
N ALA A 29 2.92 9.06 -2.22
CA ALA A 29 4.10 9.16 -3.05
C ALA A 29 5.40 8.70 -2.34
N ARG A 30 5.46 8.86 -1.03
CA ARG A 30 6.61 8.46 -0.22
C ARG A 30 6.61 6.98 0.13
N VAL A 31 5.44 6.39 0.32
CA VAL A 31 5.26 5.04 0.87
C VAL A 31 5.08 4.00 -0.22
N PHE A 32 4.28 4.30 -1.25
CA PHE A 32 3.86 3.34 -2.27
C PHE A 32 4.59 3.58 -3.58
N GLY A 33 5.07 2.48 -4.18
CA GLY A 33 5.68 2.50 -5.50
C GLY A 33 4.64 2.63 -6.62
N GLU A 34 5.12 2.71 -7.86
CA GLU A 34 4.29 2.96 -9.05
C GLU A 34 3.19 1.91 -9.23
N ALA A 35 3.56 0.61 -9.15
CA ALA A 35 2.61 -0.49 -9.37
C ALA A 35 1.54 -0.53 -8.27
N GLU A 36 1.91 -0.28 -7.01
CA GLU A 36 0.96 -0.19 -5.91
C GLU A 36 -0.01 0.99 -6.07
N ARG A 37 0.51 2.16 -6.45
CA ARG A 37 -0.30 3.37 -6.66
C ARG A 37 -1.31 3.18 -7.79
N GLN A 38 -0.91 2.53 -8.88
CA GLN A 38 -1.81 2.18 -9.98
C GLN A 38 -2.91 1.20 -9.52
N ALA A 39 -2.55 0.17 -8.76
CA ALA A 39 -3.52 -0.80 -8.23
C ALA A 39 -4.47 -0.18 -7.19
N LEU A 40 -3.96 0.68 -6.31
CA LEU A 40 -4.76 1.39 -5.32
C LEU A 40 -5.70 2.40 -5.95
N ALA A 41 -5.28 3.11 -7.02
CA ALA A 41 -6.10 4.11 -7.74
C ALA A 41 -6.84 5.08 -6.81
N LEU A 42 -6.11 5.69 -5.87
CA LEU A 42 -6.69 6.50 -4.77
C LEU A 42 -7.34 7.80 -5.26
N ASP A 43 -6.92 8.32 -6.41
CA ASP A 43 -7.47 9.55 -6.98
C ASP A 43 -8.98 9.45 -7.19
N SER A 44 -9.47 8.28 -7.59
CA SER A 44 -10.91 8.02 -7.74
C SER A 44 -11.72 8.17 -6.45
N CYS A 45 -11.04 8.13 -5.29
CA CYS A 45 -11.66 8.28 -3.98
C CYS A 45 -11.44 9.67 -3.37
N ARG A 46 -10.53 10.47 -3.93
CA ARG A 46 -10.23 11.84 -3.50
C ARG A 46 -11.13 12.87 -4.19
N GLU A 47 -11.62 12.57 -5.39
CA GLU A 47 -12.54 13.45 -6.07
C GLU A 47 -13.81 13.61 -5.26
N THR A 48 -14.04 14.83 -4.77
CA THR A 48 -15.35 15.22 -4.27
C THR A 48 -16.32 15.18 -5.44
N PRO A 49 -17.53 14.61 -5.30
CA PRO A 49 -18.51 14.63 -6.37
C PRO A 49 -18.74 16.09 -6.77
N LYS A 50 -18.43 16.44 -8.02
CA LYS A 50 -18.80 17.72 -8.58
C LYS A 50 -20.30 17.86 -8.32
N LYS A 51 -20.71 18.94 -7.65
CA LYS A 51 -22.11 19.23 -7.33
C LYS A 51 -22.97 19.03 -8.57
N ALA A 52 -23.58 17.88 -8.72
CA ALA A 52 -24.70 17.69 -9.62
C ALA A 52 -25.86 18.46 -9.00
N LYS A 53 -26.31 19.48 -9.68
CA LYS A 53 -27.56 20.17 -9.34
C LYS A 53 -28.67 19.14 -9.54
N ASN A 54 -29.46 18.93 -8.46
CA ASN A 54 -30.73 18.19 -8.42
C ASN A 54 -30.62 16.65 -8.37
N ASP A 55 -30.56 16.08 -7.19
CA ASP A 55 -31.50 15.08 -6.66
C ASP A 55 -31.09 14.65 -5.24
N HIS A 56 -31.94 14.82 -4.25
CA HIS A 56 -31.62 14.54 -2.83
C HIS A 56 -31.38 13.04 -2.53
N GLY A 57 -31.85 12.12 -3.39
CA GLY A 57 -31.69 10.68 -3.23
C GLY A 57 -30.33 10.15 -3.68
N ASP A 58 -29.73 10.72 -4.71
CA ASP A 58 -28.46 10.24 -5.28
C ASP A 58 -27.26 10.66 -4.44
N THR A 59 -27.33 11.77 -3.73
CA THR A 59 -26.22 12.29 -2.93
C THR A 59 -25.87 11.38 -1.74
N VAL A 60 -26.87 10.82 -1.06
CA VAL A 60 -26.67 9.92 0.08
C VAL A 60 -26.10 8.59 -0.38
N ARG A 61 -26.57 8.07 -1.49
CA ARG A 61 -26.08 6.81 -2.07
C ARG A 61 -24.64 6.93 -2.55
N GLN A 62 -24.29 8.05 -3.18
CA GLN A 62 -22.95 8.35 -3.64
C GLN A 62 -21.97 8.51 -2.48
N SER A 63 -22.37 9.15 -1.38
CA SER A 63 -21.52 9.31 -0.20
C SER A 63 -21.25 7.97 0.49
N ALA A 64 -22.24 7.10 0.62
CA ALA A 64 -22.08 5.76 1.19
C ALA A 64 -21.14 4.88 0.34
N LEU A 65 -21.25 4.95 -1.00
CA LEU A 65 -20.34 4.25 -1.91
C LEU A 65 -18.89 4.74 -1.78
N ASN A 66 -18.69 6.04 -1.60
CA ASN A 66 -17.35 6.61 -1.42
C ASN A 66 -16.74 6.19 -0.09
N VAL A 67 -17.50 6.14 0.98
CA VAL A 67 -17.03 5.63 2.29
C VAL A 67 -16.59 4.17 2.16
N SER A 68 -17.42 3.32 1.55
CA SER A 68 -17.09 1.91 1.34
C SER A 68 -15.82 1.74 0.47
N ARG A 69 -15.68 2.52 -0.59
CA ARG A 69 -14.48 2.50 -1.45
C ARG A 69 -13.23 2.91 -0.69
N ARG A 70 -13.28 3.98 0.11
CA ARG A 70 -12.15 4.43 0.92
C ARG A 70 -11.71 3.35 1.90
N ALA A 71 -12.64 2.75 2.63
CA ALA A 71 -12.34 1.67 3.57
C ALA A 71 -11.68 0.47 2.88
N HIS A 72 -12.19 0.06 1.71
CA HIS A 72 -11.58 -1.03 0.93
C HIS A 72 -10.17 -0.70 0.45
N LYS A 73 -9.95 0.52 -0.07
CA LYS A 73 -8.63 0.98 -0.50
C LYS A 73 -7.65 1.10 0.67
N ALA A 74 -8.12 1.58 1.82
CA ALA A 74 -7.32 1.65 3.04
C ALA A 74 -6.91 0.26 3.54
N ALA A 75 -7.80 -0.74 3.46
CA ALA A 75 -7.47 -2.12 3.82
C ALA A 75 -6.37 -2.70 2.91
N SER A 76 -6.48 -2.49 1.59
CA SER A 76 -5.45 -2.93 0.64
C SER A 76 -4.11 -2.22 0.89
N ALA A 77 -4.12 -0.92 1.08
CA ALA A 77 -2.93 -0.14 1.37
C ALA A 77 -2.28 -0.52 2.71
N ALA A 78 -3.09 -0.83 3.74
CA ALA A 78 -2.61 -1.30 5.02
C ALA A 78 -1.89 -2.64 4.91
N ALA A 79 -2.42 -3.57 4.11
CA ALA A 79 -1.78 -4.85 3.83
C ALA A 79 -0.44 -4.67 3.10
N ASP A 80 -0.39 -3.80 2.09
CA ASP A 80 0.84 -3.50 1.35
C ASP A 80 1.88 -2.81 2.25
N PHE A 81 1.45 -1.89 3.11
CA PHE A 81 2.35 -1.26 4.09
C PHE A 81 2.91 -2.28 5.10
N ALA A 82 2.07 -3.16 5.65
CA ALA A 82 2.51 -4.22 6.55
C ALA A 82 3.52 -5.18 5.87
N ALA A 83 3.34 -5.47 4.58
CA ALA A 83 4.29 -6.26 3.81
C ALA A 83 5.68 -5.61 3.74
N LYS A 84 5.75 -4.29 3.52
CA LYS A 84 7.02 -3.54 3.48
C LYS A 84 7.75 -3.59 4.82
N GLU A 85 7.03 -3.34 5.90
CA GLU A 85 7.57 -3.42 7.25
C GLU A 85 8.02 -4.85 7.62
N ALA A 86 7.26 -5.86 7.21
CA ALA A 86 7.64 -7.27 7.39
C ALA A 86 8.95 -7.62 6.67
N PHE A 87 9.14 -7.13 5.43
CA PHE A 87 10.40 -7.29 4.70
C PHE A 87 11.57 -6.65 5.45
N LEU A 88 11.42 -5.41 5.90
CA LEU A 88 12.47 -4.69 6.63
C LEU A 88 12.83 -5.37 7.95
N LYS A 89 11.86 -5.97 8.64
CA LYS A 89 12.09 -6.80 9.82
C LYS A 89 12.85 -8.09 9.48
N ALA A 90 12.46 -8.77 8.40
CA ALA A 90 13.16 -9.97 7.94
C ALA A 90 14.61 -9.68 7.52
N ALA A 91 14.85 -8.52 6.89
CA ALA A 91 16.16 -8.05 6.53
C ALA A 91 17.03 -7.64 7.74
N GLY A 92 16.40 -7.39 8.90
CA GLY A 92 17.07 -6.96 10.12
C GLY A 92 17.56 -5.51 10.10
N THR A 93 17.15 -4.73 9.09
CA THR A 93 17.66 -3.37 8.87
C THR A 93 16.74 -2.28 9.42
N GLY A 94 15.42 -2.56 9.51
CA GLY A 94 14.42 -1.50 9.67
C GLY A 94 14.46 -0.52 8.48
N LEU A 95 13.75 0.59 8.60
CA LEU A 95 13.73 1.64 7.58
C LEU A 95 14.97 2.54 7.73
N ARG A 96 16.08 2.08 7.21
CA ARG A 96 17.37 2.80 7.15
C ARG A 96 17.93 2.71 5.74
N GLU A 97 18.85 3.61 5.41
CA GLU A 97 19.57 3.49 4.14
C GLU A 97 20.16 2.07 3.96
N PRO A 98 20.07 1.50 2.77
CA PRO A 98 19.64 2.12 1.51
C PRO A 98 18.13 2.03 1.21
N PHE A 99 17.29 1.61 2.16
CA PHE A 99 15.87 1.33 1.92
C PHE A 99 15.00 2.58 1.97
N VAL A 100 14.11 2.69 0.99
CA VAL A 100 12.94 3.56 1.04
C VAL A 100 11.68 2.72 0.75
N LEU A 101 10.57 3.04 1.40
CA LEU A 101 9.37 2.19 1.35
C LEU A 101 8.82 1.98 -0.06
N ARG A 102 8.86 2.99 -0.91
CA ARG A 102 8.36 2.91 -2.29
C ARG A 102 9.12 1.95 -3.19
N ASP A 103 10.37 1.58 -2.82
CA ASP A 103 11.20 0.64 -3.57
C ASP A 103 10.90 -0.83 -3.24
N ILE A 104 10.06 -1.05 -2.22
CA ILE A 104 9.60 -2.37 -1.77
C ILE A 104 8.11 -2.43 -2.04
N GLU A 105 7.70 -2.94 -3.18
CA GLU A 105 6.29 -3.01 -3.56
C GLU A 105 5.69 -4.39 -3.25
N ALA A 106 4.45 -4.39 -2.73
CA ALA A 106 3.61 -5.57 -2.66
C ALA A 106 2.69 -5.60 -3.88
N VAL A 107 2.91 -6.54 -4.77
CA VAL A 107 2.15 -6.67 -6.02
C VAL A 107 1.32 -7.96 -6.02
N ARG A 108 0.36 -8.06 -6.94
CA ARG A 108 -0.40 -9.27 -7.18
C ARG A 108 0.01 -9.85 -8.52
N LEU A 109 0.37 -11.14 -8.51
CA LEU A 109 0.63 -11.91 -9.72
C LEU A 109 -0.68 -12.20 -10.46
N GLU A 110 -0.61 -12.68 -11.70
CA GLU A 110 -1.79 -13.11 -12.46
C GLU A 110 -2.62 -14.17 -11.74
N SER A 111 -1.97 -15.01 -10.94
CA SER A 111 -2.63 -16.00 -10.07
C SER A 111 -3.39 -15.38 -8.89
N GLY A 112 -3.25 -14.07 -8.65
CA GLY A 112 -3.75 -13.38 -7.46
C GLY A 112 -2.85 -13.49 -6.23
N ALA A 113 -1.79 -14.30 -6.28
CA ALA A 113 -0.85 -14.46 -5.16
C ALA A 113 -0.07 -13.16 -4.93
N PRO A 114 0.17 -12.76 -3.67
CA PRO A 114 1.00 -11.61 -3.37
C PRO A 114 2.48 -11.94 -3.60
N ALA A 115 3.24 -10.95 -4.06
CA ALA A 115 4.66 -11.06 -4.27
C ALA A 115 5.34 -9.72 -3.97
N TYR A 116 6.64 -9.75 -3.67
CA TYR A 116 7.45 -8.55 -3.62
C TYR A 116 7.98 -8.18 -5.01
N ARG A 117 8.01 -6.90 -5.27
CA ARG A 117 8.72 -6.28 -6.37
C ARG A 117 9.67 -5.23 -5.80
N PHE A 118 10.93 -5.35 -6.12
CA PHE A 118 11.95 -4.43 -5.64
C PHE A 118 12.44 -3.55 -6.77
N SER A 119 12.77 -2.30 -6.45
CA SER A 119 13.40 -1.35 -7.36
C SER A 119 14.55 -0.62 -6.65
N GLY A 120 15.33 0.15 -7.40
CA GLY A 120 16.39 0.98 -6.86
C GLY A 120 17.35 0.26 -5.92
N PRO A 121 17.76 0.92 -4.83
CA PRO A 121 18.68 0.35 -3.84
C PRO A 121 18.18 -0.92 -3.17
N ALA A 122 16.86 -1.09 -2.99
CA ALA A 122 16.30 -2.31 -2.42
C ALA A 122 16.52 -3.51 -3.35
N ALA A 123 16.34 -3.34 -4.66
CA ALA A 123 16.63 -4.40 -5.63
C ALA A 123 18.12 -4.78 -5.64
N ALA A 124 19.00 -3.80 -5.60
CA ALA A 124 20.45 -4.01 -5.54
C ALA A 124 20.84 -4.81 -4.29
N TRP A 125 20.31 -4.44 -3.14
CA TRP A 125 20.59 -5.11 -1.88
C TRP A 125 20.09 -6.58 -1.88
N VAL A 126 18.88 -6.83 -2.38
CA VAL A 126 18.33 -8.20 -2.50
C VAL A 126 19.20 -9.07 -3.42
N ALA A 127 19.65 -8.50 -4.56
CA ALA A 127 20.50 -9.20 -5.51
C ALA A 127 21.89 -9.48 -4.94
N GLU A 128 22.51 -8.52 -4.26
CA GLU A 128 23.82 -8.66 -3.62
C GLU A 128 23.85 -9.79 -2.58
N HIS A 129 22.75 -9.93 -1.81
CA HIS A 129 22.62 -10.98 -0.81
C HIS A 129 22.08 -12.30 -1.39
N GLY A 130 21.80 -12.37 -2.68
CA GLY A 130 21.26 -13.57 -3.33
C GLY A 130 19.93 -14.04 -2.77
N LEU A 131 19.09 -13.12 -2.32
CA LEU A 131 17.86 -13.42 -1.60
C LEU A 131 16.66 -13.62 -2.54
N ARG A 132 15.76 -14.48 -2.09
CA ARG A 132 14.41 -14.63 -2.66
C ARG A 132 13.40 -14.38 -1.54
N ALA A 133 12.59 -13.35 -1.71
CA ALA A 133 11.56 -13.00 -0.75
C ALA A 133 10.21 -13.61 -1.13
N HIS A 134 9.55 -14.22 -0.16
CA HIS A 134 8.19 -14.74 -0.28
C HIS A 134 7.25 -13.93 0.60
N LEU A 135 6.02 -13.73 0.15
CA LEU A 135 5.02 -12.90 0.81
C LEU A 135 3.72 -13.68 0.99
N SER A 136 3.13 -13.59 2.17
CA SER A 136 1.76 -13.97 2.43
C SER A 136 1.04 -12.82 3.14
N LEU A 137 -0.16 -12.52 2.70
CA LEU A 137 -1.01 -11.46 3.27
C LEU A 137 -2.30 -12.06 3.79
N SER A 138 -2.74 -11.56 4.94
CA SER A 138 -4.03 -11.87 5.53
C SER A 138 -4.71 -10.58 6.00
N HIS A 139 -6.01 -10.48 5.77
CA HIS A 139 -6.86 -9.36 6.21
C HIS A 139 -8.30 -9.78 6.40
#